data_a850ed09ef5ad1df6bc1c9666f472027
#
_entry.id   a850ed09ef5ad1df6bc1c9666f472027
#
_cell.length_a   1.000
_cell.length_b   1.000
_cell.length_c   1.000
_cell.angle_alpha   90.00
_cell.angle_beta   90.00
_cell.angle_gamma   90.00
#
_symmetry.space_group_name_H-M   'P 1'
#
loop_
_entity.id
_entity.type
_entity.pdbx_description
1 polymer ?
#
loop_
_entity_poly.entity_id
_entity_poly.type
_entity_poly.pdbx_seq_one_letter_code
_entity_poly.pdbx_strand_id
1 'polypeptide(L)'
;MKHCKIILLVGLLASSASALAEKIGVSMAYFDQNFLTIIRQSIEKEAQARHVDVQFEDARGDTGRQADQVQSFIASGVDAIIVDPVDSASTPQLTKMAQQAKMPLVYVNRTPGDKTLPPGVVGRATEKRLILWRRTTMRWRLARRWRWRKARRSC
;
A
#
# COMPACT_ATOMS: atom_id res chain seq x y z
N MET A 1 15.68 -56.02 -34.09
CA MET A 1 16.10 -54.61 -34.03
C MET A 1 14.86 -53.80 -33.80
N LYS A 2 14.57 -53.44 -32.54
CA LYS A 2 13.31 -52.79 -32.12
C LYS A 2 13.62 -51.38 -31.70
N HIS A 3 13.12 -50.39 -32.47
CA HIS A 3 13.31 -48.98 -32.20
C HIS A 3 12.41 -48.53 -31.03
N CYS A 4 13.00 -48.25 -29.90
CA CYS A 4 12.31 -47.67 -28.75
C CYS A 4 12.22 -46.14 -28.98
N LYS A 5 11.04 -45.65 -29.37
CA LYS A 5 10.74 -44.21 -29.47
C LYS A 5 10.36 -43.72 -28.08
N ILE A 6 11.32 -43.06 -27.40
CA ILE A 6 11.07 -42.37 -26.15
C ILE A 6 10.47 -41.03 -26.55
N ILE A 7 9.16 -40.89 -26.34
CA ILE A 7 8.46 -39.61 -26.45
C ILE A 7 8.71 -38.84 -25.14
N LEU A 8 9.59 -37.84 -25.21
CA LEU A 8 9.86 -36.91 -24.11
C LEU A 8 8.69 -35.93 -24.02
N LEU A 9 7.73 -36.22 -23.17
CA LEU A 9 6.61 -35.31 -22.85
C LEU A 9 7.14 -34.21 -21.93
N VAL A 10 7.66 -33.12 -22.50
CA VAL A 10 8.03 -31.92 -21.76
C VAL A 10 6.73 -31.22 -21.35
N GLY A 11 6.27 -31.51 -20.14
CA GLY A 11 5.17 -30.81 -19.51
C GLY A 11 5.56 -29.38 -19.23
N LEU A 12 5.06 -28.45 -20.05
CA LEU A 12 5.19 -27.00 -19.84
C LEU A 12 4.30 -26.62 -18.67
N LEU A 13 4.83 -26.70 -17.45
CA LEU A 13 4.21 -26.14 -16.26
C LEU A 13 4.25 -24.62 -16.39
N ALA A 14 3.24 -24.06 -17.04
CA ALA A 14 2.95 -22.64 -16.99
C ALA A 14 2.62 -22.26 -15.56
N SER A 15 3.63 -21.88 -14.80
CA SER A 15 3.47 -21.27 -13.48
C SER A 15 2.78 -19.94 -13.67
N SER A 16 1.45 -19.94 -13.61
CA SER A 16 0.65 -18.74 -13.52
C SER A 16 1.07 -18.01 -12.24
N ALA A 17 2.00 -17.08 -12.35
CA ALA A 17 2.28 -16.14 -11.28
C ALA A 17 1.02 -15.28 -11.15
N SER A 18 0.11 -15.67 -10.27
CA SER A 18 -0.99 -14.81 -9.85
C SER A 18 -0.36 -13.50 -9.38
N ALA A 19 -0.48 -12.45 -10.18
CA ALA A 19 -0.17 -11.10 -9.74
C ALA A 19 -1.18 -10.80 -8.64
N LEU A 20 -0.77 -10.94 -7.38
CA LEU A 20 -1.58 -10.49 -6.25
C LEU A 20 -1.87 -9.01 -6.49
N ALA A 21 -3.14 -8.66 -6.57
CA ALA A 21 -3.57 -7.28 -6.68
C ALA A 21 -2.97 -6.49 -5.51
N GLU A 22 -2.50 -5.27 -5.80
CA GLU A 22 -2.02 -4.39 -4.74
C GLU A 22 -3.18 -4.04 -3.82
N LYS A 23 -2.96 -4.12 -2.51
CA LYS A 23 -3.96 -3.75 -1.50
C LYS A 23 -3.59 -2.43 -0.85
N ILE A 24 -4.55 -1.50 -0.79
CA ILE A 24 -4.37 -0.20 -0.13
C ILE A 24 -5.44 -0.04 0.94
N GLY A 25 -5.00 0.29 2.17
CA GLY A 25 -5.88 0.71 3.23
C GLY A 25 -6.11 2.23 3.17
N VAL A 26 -7.35 2.69 3.30
CA VAL A 26 -7.70 4.12 3.31
C VAL A 26 -8.51 4.42 4.57
N SER A 27 -7.92 5.20 5.48
CA SER A 27 -8.62 5.71 6.65
C SER A 27 -9.02 7.16 6.42
N MET A 28 -10.33 7.41 6.45
CA MET A 28 -10.93 8.73 6.25
C MET A 28 -11.39 9.31 7.58
N ALA A 29 -11.22 10.62 7.77
CA ALA A 29 -11.72 11.30 8.97
C ALA A 29 -13.24 11.16 9.10
N TYR A 30 -13.96 11.28 7.99
CA TYR A 30 -15.43 11.16 7.91
C TYR A 30 -15.83 10.65 6.53
N PHE A 31 -16.96 9.93 6.47
CA PHE A 31 -17.55 9.49 5.19
C PHE A 31 -18.64 10.42 4.65
N ASP A 32 -19.29 11.18 5.52
CA ASP A 32 -20.50 11.96 5.25
C ASP A 32 -20.24 13.40 4.78
N GLN A 33 -19.00 13.86 4.80
CA GLN A 33 -18.65 15.20 4.31
C GLN A 33 -18.50 15.20 2.78
N ASN A 34 -19.20 16.12 2.11
CA ASN A 34 -19.23 16.21 0.65
C ASN A 34 -17.83 16.20 0.00
N PHE A 35 -16.92 17.00 0.54
CA PHE A 35 -15.56 17.07 0.00
C PHE A 35 -14.79 15.75 0.16
N LEU A 36 -14.91 15.08 1.31
CA LEU A 36 -14.28 13.80 1.57
C LEU A 36 -14.90 12.67 0.72
N THR A 37 -16.18 12.76 0.43
CA THR A 37 -16.85 11.86 -0.51
C THR A 37 -16.23 11.96 -1.91
N ILE A 38 -15.93 13.17 -2.39
CA ILE A 38 -15.26 13.38 -3.68
C ILE A 38 -13.86 12.77 -3.67
N ILE A 39 -13.09 12.94 -2.59
CA ILE A 39 -11.76 12.35 -2.44
C ILE A 39 -11.87 10.81 -2.49
N ARG A 40 -12.79 10.23 -1.72
CA ARG A 40 -13.01 8.78 -1.68
C ARG A 40 -13.36 8.22 -3.05
N GLN A 41 -14.33 8.82 -3.74
CA GLN A 41 -14.73 8.41 -5.09
C GLN A 41 -13.58 8.52 -6.10
N SER A 42 -12.76 9.56 -5.97
CA SER A 42 -11.58 9.74 -6.83
C SER A 42 -10.53 8.64 -6.60
N ILE A 43 -10.29 8.27 -5.34
CA ILE A 43 -9.38 7.16 -5.00
C ILE A 43 -9.93 5.84 -5.54
N GLU A 44 -11.22 5.57 -5.34
CA GLU A 44 -11.89 4.36 -5.81
C GLU A 44 -11.83 4.22 -7.34
N LYS A 45 -12.14 5.29 -8.05
CA LYS A 45 -12.07 5.34 -9.53
C LYS A 45 -10.65 5.03 -10.03
N GLU A 46 -9.64 5.63 -9.42
CA GLU A 46 -8.25 5.42 -9.80
C GLU A 46 -7.77 4.00 -9.47
N ALA A 47 -8.21 3.46 -8.34
CA ALA A 47 -7.92 2.09 -7.93
C ALA A 47 -8.52 1.07 -8.91
N GLN A 48 -9.79 1.25 -9.32
CA GLN A 48 -10.45 0.42 -10.33
C GLN A 48 -9.70 0.46 -11.67
N ALA A 49 -9.32 1.65 -12.13
CA ALA A 49 -8.57 1.81 -13.38
C ALA A 49 -7.20 1.13 -13.36
N ARG A 50 -6.62 0.90 -12.17
CA ARG A 50 -5.31 0.26 -11.97
C ARG A 50 -5.38 -1.17 -11.47
N HIS A 51 -6.57 -1.73 -11.29
CA HIS A 51 -6.77 -3.05 -10.71
C HIS A 51 -6.13 -3.21 -9.31
N VAL A 52 -6.28 -2.16 -8.48
CA VAL A 52 -5.82 -2.12 -7.09
C VAL A 52 -7.01 -2.37 -6.18
N ASP A 53 -6.84 -3.25 -5.19
CA ASP A 53 -7.82 -3.50 -4.14
C ASP A 53 -7.73 -2.40 -3.06
N VAL A 54 -8.85 -1.75 -2.74
CA VAL A 54 -8.88 -0.65 -1.76
C VAL A 54 -9.92 -0.93 -0.68
N GLN A 55 -9.46 -0.91 0.57
CA GLN A 55 -10.32 -1.00 1.74
C GLN A 55 -10.45 0.39 2.39
N PHE A 56 -11.69 0.88 2.49
CA PHE A 56 -12.00 2.15 3.14
C PHE A 56 -12.53 1.94 4.56
N GLU A 57 -12.05 2.76 5.50
CA GLU A 57 -12.49 2.80 6.89
C GLU A 57 -12.84 4.24 7.31
N ASP A 58 -13.97 4.39 8.03
CA ASP A 58 -14.43 5.67 8.56
C ASP A 58 -14.00 5.83 10.02
N ALA A 59 -13.15 6.82 10.30
CA ALA A 59 -12.71 7.12 11.67
C ALA A 59 -13.79 7.84 12.49
N ARG A 60 -14.82 8.40 11.85
CA ARG A 60 -15.93 9.13 12.51
C ARG A 60 -15.45 10.25 13.44
N GLY A 61 -14.37 10.94 13.08
CA GLY A 61 -13.80 12.01 13.87
C GLY A 61 -13.05 11.56 15.13
N ASP A 62 -12.81 10.26 15.30
CA ASP A 62 -12.11 9.71 16.45
C ASP A 62 -10.66 9.35 16.08
N THR A 63 -9.69 10.01 16.74
CA THR A 63 -8.26 9.80 16.50
C THR A 63 -7.76 8.44 16.99
N GLY A 64 -8.35 7.92 18.09
CA GLY A 64 -8.04 6.58 18.59
C GLY A 64 -8.49 5.51 17.62
N ARG A 65 -9.74 5.60 17.15
CA ARG A 65 -10.26 4.72 16.09
C ARG A 65 -9.44 4.78 14.82
N GLN A 66 -8.97 5.97 14.42
CA GLN A 66 -8.09 6.12 13.27
C GLN A 66 -6.75 5.40 13.46
N ALA A 67 -6.17 5.46 14.66
CA ALA A 67 -4.95 4.73 14.99
C ALA A 67 -5.15 3.21 14.94
N ASP A 68 -6.28 2.72 15.45
CA ASP A 68 -6.63 1.28 15.39
C ASP A 68 -6.83 0.80 13.96
N GLN A 69 -7.43 1.61 13.08
CA GLN A 69 -7.57 1.32 11.65
C GLN A 69 -6.20 1.20 10.97
N VAL A 70 -5.29 2.15 11.22
CA VAL A 70 -3.92 2.09 10.69
C VAL A 70 -3.19 0.85 11.19
N GLN A 71 -3.34 0.49 12.47
CA GLN A 71 -2.76 -0.73 13.03
C GLN A 71 -3.33 -1.99 12.37
N SER A 72 -4.64 -2.01 12.13
CA SER A 72 -5.32 -3.12 11.44
C SER A 72 -4.82 -3.29 10.00
N PHE A 73 -4.65 -2.20 9.25
CA PHE A 73 -4.07 -2.24 7.90
C PHE A 73 -2.64 -2.77 7.90
N ILE A 74 -1.83 -2.35 8.88
CA ILE A 74 -0.46 -2.88 9.04
C ILE A 74 -0.50 -4.39 9.31
N ALA A 75 -1.36 -4.84 10.22
CA ALA A 75 -1.50 -6.25 10.58
C ALA A 75 -2.01 -7.11 9.43
N SER A 76 -2.94 -6.59 8.61
CA SER A 76 -3.47 -7.28 7.43
C SER A 76 -2.50 -7.32 6.25
N GLY A 77 -1.37 -6.60 6.34
CA GLY A 77 -0.32 -6.64 5.33
C GLY A 77 -0.69 -5.94 4.03
N VAL A 78 -1.45 -4.84 4.09
CA VAL A 78 -1.67 -3.99 2.92
C VAL A 78 -0.34 -3.47 2.36
N ASP A 79 -0.31 -3.09 1.10
CA ASP A 79 0.92 -2.61 0.45
C ASP A 79 1.21 -1.13 0.72
N ALA A 80 0.18 -0.35 1.02
CA ALA A 80 0.29 1.07 1.38
C ALA A 80 -0.96 1.52 2.16
N ILE A 81 -0.82 2.65 2.87
CA ILE A 81 -1.93 3.26 3.61
C ILE A 81 -2.09 4.72 3.15
N ILE A 82 -3.33 5.12 2.94
CA ILE A 82 -3.73 6.52 2.72
C ILE A 82 -4.52 6.96 3.95
N VAL A 83 -4.20 8.12 4.50
CA VAL A 83 -4.89 8.67 5.65
C VAL A 83 -5.36 10.09 5.35
N ASP A 84 -6.65 10.34 5.52
CA ASP A 84 -7.19 11.67 5.74
C ASP A 84 -7.27 11.88 7.26
N PRO A 85 -6.35 12.67 7.87
CA PRO A 85 -6.26 12.74 9.31
C PRO A 85 -7.50 13.40 9.93
N VAL A 86 -8.00 12.81 11.01
CA VAL A 86 -9.02 13.45 11.86
C VAL A 86 -8.47 14.75 12.44
N ASP A 87 -7.21 14.72 12.89
CA ASP A 87 -6.50 15.86 13.45
C ASP A 87 -5.02 15.81 13.05
N SER A 88 -4.46 16.97 12.73
CA SER A 88 -3.03 17.10 12.41
C SER A 88 -2.12 16.78 13.61
N ALA A 89 -2.59 17.00 14.85
CA ALA A 89 -1.81 16.69 16.04
C ALA A 89 -1.65 15.18 16.29
N SER A 90 -2.54 14.34 15.77
CA SER A 90 -2.46 12.86 15.89
C SER A 90 -1.51 12.22 14.86
N THR A 91 -1.13 12.94 13.79
CA THR A 91 -0.34 12.38 12.70
C THR A 91 1.05 11.88 13.10
N PRO A 92 1.79 12.46 14.07
CA PRO A 92 3.07 11.91 14.51
C PRO A 92 2.99 10.47 15.00
N GLN A 93 1.89 10.11 15.70
CA GLN A 93 1.66 8.74 16.12
C GLN A 93 1.47 7.81 14.91
N LEU A 94 0.63 8.18 13.97
CA LEU A 94 0.36 7.39 12.76
C LEU A 94 1.63 7.24 11.90
N THR A 95 2.39 8.33 11.76
CA THR A 95 3.71 8.34 11.09
C THR A 95 4.66 7.34 11.74
N LYS A 96 4.77 7.35 13.09
CA LYS A 96 5.62 6.43 13.83
C LYS A 96 5.22 4.97 13.63
N MET A 97 3.93 4.66 13.68
CA MET A 97 3.41 3.30 13.46
C MET A 97 3.78 2.80 12.05
N ALA A 98 3.52 3.60 11.03
CA ALA A 98 3.87 3.26 9.64
C ALA A 98 5.38 3.08 9.46
N GLN A 99 6.20 3.94 10.08
CA GLN A 99 7.65 3.87 10.01
C GLN A 99 8.19 2.58 10.65
N GLN A 100 7.71 2.21 11.84
CA GLN A 100 8.09 0.98 12.53
C GLN A 100 7.76 -0.27 11.72
N ALA A 101 6.60 -0.26 11.06
CA ALA A 101 6.15 -1.34 10.17
C ALA A 101 6.80 -1.27 8.78
N LYS A 102 7.58 -0.23 8.47
CA LYS A 102 8.09 0.05 7.12
C LYS A 102 6.97 0.11 6.07
N MET A 103 5.80 0.59 6.50
CA MET A 103 4.59 0.73 5.70
C MET A 103 4.59 2.08 4.99
N PRO A 104 4.44 2.12 3.67
CA PRO A 104 4.24 3.38 2.94
C PRO A 104 2.96 4.07 3.40
N LEU A 105 3.05 5.35 3.75
CA LEU A 105 1.93 6.15 4.24
C LEU A 105 1.80 7.45 3.46
N VAL A 106 0.60 7.78 3.04
CA VAL A 106 0.28 9.04 2.34
C VAL A 106 -0.82 9.77 3.08
N TYR A 107 -0.55 11.00 3.47
CA TYR A 107 -1.56 11.90 4.00
C TYR A 107 -2.23 12.69 2.89
N VAL A 108 -3.56 12.78 2.94
CA VAL A 108 -4.38 13.56 2.00
C VAL A 108 -5.16 14.63 2.77
N ASN A 109 -5.66 15.64 2.06
CA ASN A 109 -6.49 16.72 2.58
C ASN A 109 -5.77 17.59 3.64
N ARG A 110 -5.58 17.09 4.86
CA ARG A 110 -4.93 17.84 5.95
C ARG A 110 -3.42 17.68 5.94
N THR A 111 -2.72 18.77 6.29
CA THR A 111 -1.27 18.73 6.45
C THR A 111 -0.92 18.03 7.76
N PRO A 112 0.00 17.06 7.75
CA PRO A 112 0.46 16.44 8.99
C PRO A 112 1.16 17.45 9.91
N GLY A 113 1.05 17.23 11.21
CA GLY A 113 1.68 18.05 12.25
C GLY A 113 3.20 17.88 12.34
N ASP A 114 3.74 16.86 11.69
CA ASP A 114 5.19 16.61 11.65
C ASP A 114 5.89 17.68 10.82
N LYS A 115 6.94 18.30 11.39
CA LYS A 115 7.77 19.30 10.68
C LYS A 115 8.55 18.67 9.53
N THR A 116 8.98 17.42 9.70
CA THR A 116 9.71 16.62 8.71
C THR A 116 9.15 15.21 8.68
N LEU A 117 8.82 14.74 7.48
CA LEU A 117 8.31 13.38 7.31
C LEU A 117 9.45 12.42 6.98
N PRO A 118 9.48 11.22 7.60
CA PRO A 118 10.49 10.22 7.33
C PRO A 118 10.34 9.61 5.93
N PRO A 119 11.38 8.91 5.41
CA PRO A 119 11.28 8.19 4.16
C PRO A 119 10.12 7.18 4.16
N GLY A 120 9.32 7.18 3.08
CA GLY A 120 8.14 6.32 2.96
C GLY A 120 6.84 6.97 3.44
N VAL A 121 6.92 8.14 4.08
CA VAL A 121 5.74 8.93 4.45
C VAL A 121 5.66 10.19 3.60
N VAL A 122 4.50 10.45 3.03
CA VAL A 122 4.25 11.63 2.17
C VAL A 122 3.09 12.42 2.76
N GLY A 123 3.37 13.69 3.05
CA GLY A 123 2.34 14.63 3.46
C GLY A 123 1.77 15.37 2.24
N ARG A 124 0.48 15.66 2.27
CA ARG A 124 -0.29 16.38 1.26
C ARG A 124 0.23 16.14 -0.16
N ALA A 125 -0.29 15.10 -0.80
CA ALA A 125 0.16 14.66 -2.11
C ALA A 125 0.06 15.79 -3.14
N THR A 126 1.19 16.40 -3.47
CA THR A 126 1.33 17.17 -4.69
C THR A 126 1.88 16.24 -5.78
N GLU A 127 1.41 16.39 -6.99
CA GLU A 127 1.72 15.52 -8.15
C GLU A 127 3.22 15.17 -8.29
N LYS A 128 4.11 16.12 -8.04
CA LYS A 128 5.56 15.90 -8.08
C LYS A 128 6.08 14.93 -7.00
N ARG A 129 5.45 14.87 -5.82
CA ARG A 129 5.86 13.96 -4.74
C ARG A 129 5.34 12.54 -4.94
N LEU A 130 4.17 12.38 -5.56
CA LEU A 130 3.65 11.07 -5.95
C LEU A 130 4.55 10.33 -6.94
N ILE A 131 5.18 11.06 -7.88
CA ILE A 131 6.13 10.48 -8.84
C ILE A 131 7.40 9.99 -8.12
N LEU A 132 7.92 10.74 -7.16
CA LEU A 132 9.06 10.32 -6.35
C LEU A 132 8.71 9.12 -5.45
N TRP A 133 7.54 9.12 -4.83
CA TRP A 133 7.04 8.02 -4.00
C TRP A 133 6.90 6.73 -4.82
N ARG A 134 6.32 6.79 -6.04
CA ARG A 134 6.22 5.65 -6.96
C ARG A 134 7.59 5.06 -7.31
N ARG A 135 8.62 5.89 -7.51
CA ARG A 135 9.98 5.43 -7.79
C ARG A 135 10.63 4.78 -6.56
N THR A 136 10.38 5.28 -5.38
CA THR A 136 10.96 4.77 -4.13
C THR A 136 10.33 3.44 -3.72
N THR A 137 9.01 3.32 -3.78
CA THR A 137 8.29 2.07 -3.43
C THR A 137 8.56 0.95 -4.44
N MET A 138 8.68 1.27 -5.75
CA MET A 138 9.10 0.27 -6.75
C MET A 138 10.51 -0.27 -6.48
N ARG A 139 11.47 0.57 -6.04
CA ARG A 139 12.80 0.08 -5.66
C ARG A 139 12.76 -0.88 -4.47
N TRP A 140 11.90 -0.62 -3.48
CA TRP A 140 11.73 -1.50 -2.31
C TRP A 140 11.06 -2.84 -2.67
N ARG A 141 10.09 -2.84 -3.60
CA ARG A 141 9.47 -4.08 -4.11
C ARG A 141 10.46 -4.96 -4.86
N LEU A 142 11.28 -4.37 -5.70
CA LEU A 142 12.35 -5.09 -6.40
C LEU A 142 13.40 -5.63 -5.43
N ALA A 143 13.77 -4.88 -4.40
CA ALA A 143 14.72 -5.32 -3.38
C ALA A 143 14.16 -6.48 -2.52
N ARG A 144 12.85 -6.48 -2.17
CA ARG A 144 12.21 -7.61 -1.49
C ARG A 144 12.16 -8.87 -2.37
N ARG A 145 11.76 -8.75 -3.65
CA ARG A 145 11.78 -9.88 -4.60
C ARG A 145 13.19 -10.45 -4.80
N TRP A 146 14.22 -9.60 -4.75
CA TRP A 146 15.62 -10.02 -4.89
C TRP A 146 16.11 -10.79 -3.67
N ARG A 147 15.74 -10.37 -2.46
CA ARG A 147 16.08 -11.04 -1.19
C ARG A 147 15.47 -12.44 -1.11
N TRP A 148 14.22 -12.62 -1.53
CA TRP A 148 13.55 -13.92 -1.59
C TRP A 148 14.15 -14.88 -2.61
N ARG A 149 14.64 -14.40 -3.75
CA ARG A 149 15.31 -15.25 -4.73
C ARG A 149 16.71 -15.69 -4.27
N LYS A 150 17.40 -14.87 -3.50
CA LYS A 150 18.73 -15.20 -2.97
C LYS A 150 18.64 -16.26 -1.86
N ALA A 151 17.65 -16.17 -0.97
CA ALA A 151 17.38 -17.13 0.08
C ALA A 151 17.03 -18.54 -0.43
N ARG A 152 16.40 -18.64 -1.62
CA ARG A 152 16.06 -19.93 -2.25
C ARG A 152 17.20 -20.61 -3.01
N ARG A 153 18.33 -19.94 -3.22
CA ARG A 153 19.52 -20.52 -3.89
C ARG A 153 20.61 -20.97 -2.94
N SER A 154 20.39 -20.80 -1.64
CA SER A 154 21.34 -21.21 -0.59
C SER A 154 20.82 -22.39 0.24
N CYS A 155 19.80 -23.12 -0.25
CA CYS A 155 19.40 -24.45 0.27
C CYS A 155 19.63 -25.51 -0.80
#